data_e010e1b4bba420de5756a921cb4e5179
#
_entry.id   e010e1b4bba420de5756a921cb4e5179
#
_cell.length_a   1.000
_cell.length_b   1.000
_cell.length_c   1.000
_cell.angle_alpha   90.00
_cell.angle_beta   90.00
_cell.angle_gamma   90.00
#
_symmetry.space_group_name_H-M   'P 1'
#
loop_
_entity.id
_entity.type
_entity.pdbx_description
1 polymer ?
#
loop_
_entity_poly.entity_id
_entity_poly.type
_entity_poly.pdbx_seq_one_letter_code
_entity_poly.pdbx_strand_id
1 'polypeptide(L)'
;SKLPLRAVTVTSVLNICLDLLLVGPMGVAGAALATALSQVAGCAYMLRYLRRTLLAGPFRLHMLQREWFVEIMHLSVPNTVQQSAGTAITVVRQSLLGPLGVAAIAGFSSAGKISQLLLMPVFSLMQSLVVFIAQNRAVGQLDRAEEGVREARRILLCYTALVVAVCALGSRLLLGLFTRDQEAIRYGALLLSRECWSYPLTNLRHLQEARLRGRQQMGRFLTSNMMLIAMSMAGCLLLVPRMGFPGFYWAVYLSAPLGLALSTILARWNRQSSHSFS
;
A
#
# COMPACT_ATOMS: atom_id res chain seq x y z
N SER A 1 -0.17 16.14 -14.36
CA SER A 1 -0.07 15.66 -12.95
C SER A 1 0.13 16.74 -11.88
N LYS A 2 0.29 18.03 -12.25
CA LYS A 2 0.44 19.13 -11.27
C LYS A 2 -0.85 19.42 -10.48
N LEU A 3 -2.01 19.15 -11.08
CA LEU A 3 -3.30 19.46 -10.50
C LEU A 3 -3.65 18.58 -9.28
N PRO A 4 -3.55 17.24 -9.37
CA PRO A 4 -3.78 16.39 -8.21
C PRO A 4 -2.85 16.73 -7.03
N LEU A 5 -1.58 17.04 -7.32
CA LEU A 5 -0.63 17.47 -6.30
C LEU A 5 -1.08 18.75 -5.58
N ARG A 6 -1.50 19.79 -6.34
CA ARG A 6 -2.02 21.03 -5.75
C ARG A 6 -3.28 20.78 -4.89
N ALA A 7 -4.19 19.95 -5.38
CA ALA A 7 -5.41 19.61 -4.62
C ALA A 7 -5.07 18.92 -3.30
N VAL A 8 -4.19 17.92 -3.32
CA VAL A 8 -3.74 17.23 -2.10
C VAL A 8 -3.03 18.19 -1.15
N THR A 9 -2.15 19.07 -1.66
CA THR A 9 -1.47 20.06 -0.82
C THR A 9 -2.46 20.99 -0.13
N VAL A 10 -3.43 21.53 -0.87
CA VAL A 10 -4.49 22.41 -0.29
C VAL A 10 -5.30 21.66 0.75
N THR A 11 -5.72 20.42 0.45
CA THR A 11 -6.49 19.58 1.39
C THR A 11 -5.68 19.30 2.66
N SER A 12 -4.38 18.97 2.54
CA SER A 12 -3.52 18.67 3.68
C SER A 12 -3.27 19.89 4.56
N VAL A 13 -2.97 21.06 3.97
CA VAL A 13 -2.78 22.30 4.70
C VAL A 13 -4.07 22.69 5.43
N LEU A 14 -5.20 22.62 4.73
CA LEU A 14 -6.51 22.95 5.33
C LEU A 14 -6.85 21.97 6.47
N ASN A 15 -6.55 20.69 6.32
CA ASN A 15 -6.76 19.68 7.36
C ASN A 15 -5.95 20.03 8.63
N ILE A 16 -4.65 20.32 8.47
CA ILE A 16 -3.79 20.70 9.60
C ILE A 16 -4.34 21.96 10.30
N CYS A 17 -4.73 22.98 9.54
CA CYS A 17 -5.30 24.20 10.13
C CYS A 17 -6.60 23.91 10.90
N LEU A 18 -7.48 23.10 10.33
CA LEU A 18 -8.75 22.72 10.98
C LEU A 18 -8.52 21.83 12.20
N ASP A 19 -7.54 20.90 12.15
CA ASP A 19 -7.18 20.08 13.31
C ASP A 19 -6.72 20.95 14.48
N LEU A 20 -5.86 21.93 14.24
CA LEU A 20 -5.39 22.87 15.29
C LEU A 20 -6.53 23.68 15.89
N LEU A 21 -7.56 24.01 15.12
CA LEU A 21 -8.72 24.80 15.59
C LEU A 21 -9.78 23.95 16.29
N LEU A 22 -10.06 22.74 15.78
CA LEU A 22 -11.23 21.95 16.20
C LEU A 22 -10.89 20.85 17.21
N VAL A 23 -9.65 20.35 17.22
CA VAL A 23 -9.28 19.26 18.15
C VAL A 23 -9.26 19.76 19.60
N GLY A 24 -8.83 20.99 19.85
CA GLY A 24 -8.84 21.56 21.20
C GLY A 24 -10.24 21.54 21.85
N PRO A 25 -11.26 22.15 21.25
CA PRO A 25 -12.59 22.20 21.82
C PRO A 25 -13.43 20.92 21.68
N MET A 26 -13.19 20.10 20.61
CA MET A 26 -14.06 18.97 20.24
C MET A 26 -13.38 17.60 20.35
N GLY A 27 -12.08 17.54 20.68
CA GLY A 27 -11.34 16.28 20.78
C GLY A 27 -11.38 15.46 19.48
N VAL A 28 -11.67 14.17 19.59
CA VAL A 28 -11.71 13.23 18.46
C VAL A 28 -12.77 13.61 17.40
N ALA A 29 -13.92 14.16 17.84
CA ALA A 29 -14.96 14.62 16.91
C ALA A 29 -14.47 15.81 16.07
N GLY A 30 -13.65 16.70 16.65
CA GLY A 30 -13.00 17.81 15.94
C GLY A 30 -12.06 17.34 14.85
N ALA A 31 -11.23 16.34 15.11
CA ALA A 31 -10.36 15.72 14.11
C ALA A 31 -11.13 15.07 12.94
N ALA A 32 -12.23 14.39 13.25
CA ALA A 32 -13.10 13.80 12.23
C ALA A 32 -13.75 14.88 11.35
N LEU A 33 -14.22 15.96 11.97
CA LEU A 33 -14.85 17.08 11.25
C LEU A 33 -13.83 17.83 10.39
N ALA A 34 -12.61 18.09 10.91
CA ALA A 34 -11.51 18.70 10.17
C ALA A 34 -11.16 17.90 8.91
N THR A 35 -11.08 16.58 9.05
CA THR A 35 -10.82 15.67 7.93
C THR A 35 -11.95 15.75 6.90
N ALA A 36 -13.21 15.67 7.32
CA ALA A 36 -14.35 15.73 6.41
C ALA A 36 -14.42 17.05 5.63
N LEU A 37 -14.27 18.18 6.32
CA LEU A 37 -14.31 19.52 5.73
C LEU A 37 -13.16 19.73 4.74
N SER A 38 -11.94 19.31 5.09
CA SER A 38 -10.78 19.43 4.19
C SER A 38 -10.96 18.59 2.91
N GLN A 39 -11.53 17.39 3.00
CA GLN A 39 -11.83 16.54 1.84
C GLN A 39 -12.92 17.14 0.95
N VAL A 40 -13.98 17.70 1.54
CA VAL A 40 -15.03 18.42 0.77
C VAL A 40 -14.43 19.62 0.04
N ALA A 41 -13.59 20.41 0.70
CA ALA A 41 -12.92 21.56 0.07
C ALA A 41 -11.99 21.12 -1.08
N GLY A 42 -11.22 20.03 -0.89
CA GLY A 42 -10.37 19.47 -1.93
C GLY A 42 -11.17 18.95 -3.14
N CYS A 43 -12.29 18.30 -2.89
CA CYS A 43 -13.21 17.85 -3.93
C CYS A 43 -13.80 19.04 -4.70
N ALA A 44 -14.28 20.06 -4.01
CA ALA A 44 -14.82 21.27 -4.61
C ALA A 44 -13.77 22.03 -5.47
N TYR A 45 -12.52 22.11 -4.97
CA TYR A 45 -11.40 22.69 -5.71
C TYR A 45 -11.14 21.92 -7.03
N MET A 46 -11.09 20.59 -6.95
CA MET A 46 -10.87 19.73 -8.11
C MET A 46 -11.99 19.84 -9.13
N LEU A 47 -13.27 19.79 -8.68
CA LEU A 47 -14.44 19.92 -9.54
C LEU A 47 -14.50 21.31 -10.23
N ARG A 48 -14.18 22.38 -9.49
CA ARG A 48 -14.16 23.74 -10.06
C ARG A 48 -13.07 23.86 -11.17
N TYR A 49 -11.91 23.24 -10.95
CA TYR A 49 -10.86 23.25 -11.96
C TYR A 49 -11.24 22.40 -13.19
N LEU A 50 -11.77 21.18 -13.00
CA LEU A 50 -12.25 20.33 -14.09
C LEU A 50 -13.30 21.05 -14.95
N ARG A 51 -14.27 21.71 -14.30
CA ARG A 51 -15.31 22.48 -15.01
C ARG A 51 -14.69 23.60 -15.85
N ARG A 52 -13.65 24.28 -15.38
CA ARG A 52 -13.03 25.41 -16.09
C ARG A 52 -12.10 24.96 -17.23
N THR A 53 -11.49 23.80 -17.13
CA THR A 53 -10.39 23.41 -18.06
C THR A 53 -10.79 22.29 -19.03
N LEU A 54 -11.64 21.37 -18.63
CA LEU A 54 -11.97 20.18 -19.43
C LEU A 54 -13.44 20.13 -19.89
N LEU A 55 -14.34 20.74 -19.12
CA LEU A 55 -15.77 20.75 -19.45
C LEU A 55 -16.15 22.12 -19.97
N ALA A 56 -15.94 22.37 -21.26
CA ALA A 56 -16.39 23.58 -21.95
C ALA A 56 -17.92 23.70 -22.11
N GLY A 57 -18.70 22.81 -21.47
CA GLY A 57 -20.15 22.77 -21.52
C GLY A 57 -20.80 22.22 -20.24
N PRO A 58 -22.15 22.28 -20.11
CA PRO A 58 -22.85 21.75 -18.95
C PRO A 58 -22.62 20.23 -18.86
N PHE A 59 -22.27 19.75 -17.67
CA PHE A 59 -22.19 18.32 -17.36
C PHE A 59 -23.56 17.68 -17.61
N ARG A 60 -23.67 16.84 -18.61
CA ARG A 60 -24.88 16.08 -18.92
C ARG A 60 -24.70 14.65 -18.43
N LEU A 61 -25.62 14.15 -17.63
CA LEU A 61 -25.66 12.77 -17.15
C LEU A 61 -25.60 11.74 -18.30
N HIS A 62 -26.05 12.13 -19.50
CA HIS A 62 -25.95 11.34 -20.73
C HIS A 62 -24.49 11.06 -21.19
N MET A 63 -23.49 11.77 -20.65
CA MET A 63 -22.07 11.49 -20.93
C MET A 63 -21.53 10.29 -20.17
N LEU A 64 -22.27 9.76 -19.19
CA LEU A 64 -21.95 8.51 -18.51
C LEU A 64 -22.30 7.31 -19.40
N GLN A 65 -21.40 6.97 -20.32
CA GLN A 65 -21.54 5.77 -21.13
C GLN A 65 -21.32 4.54 -20.26
N ARG A 66 -22.17 3.53 -20.40
CA ARG A 66 -22.09 2.27 -19.65
C ARG A 66 -20.71 1.59 -19.80
N GLU A 67 -20.11 1.73 -20.97
CA GLU A 67 -18.79 1.16 -21.29
C GLU A 67 -17.69 1.69 -20.38
N TRP A 68 -17.61 3.02 -20.21
CA TRP A 68 -16.65 3.65 -19.29
C TRP A 68 -16.87 3.25 -17.83
N PHE A 69 -18.16 3.13 -17.43
CA PHE A 69 -18.48 2.68 -16.08
C PHE A 69 -18.01 1.24 -15.84
N VAL A 70 -18.26 0.33 -16.78
CA VAL A 70 -17.81 -1.08 -16.68
C VAL A 70 -16.28 -1.17 -16.64
N GLU A 71 -15.58 -0.38 -17.46
CA GLU A 71 -14.10 -0.34 -17.45
C GLU A 71 -13.55 0.15 -16.12
N ILE A 72 -14.11 1.24 -15.57
CA ILE A 72 -13.74 1.76 -14.25
C ILE A 72 -14.00 0.70 -13.17
N MET A 73 -15.15 0.03 -13.18
CA MET A 73 -15.47 -1.02 -12.22
C MET A 73 -14.51 -2.21 -12.33
N HIS A 74 -14.17 -2.63 -13.54
CA HIS A 74 -13.21 -3.72 -13.77
C HIS A 74 -11.83 -3.43 -13.16
N LEU A 75 -11.41 -2.18 -13.14
CA LEU A 75 -10.15 -1.74 -12.54
C LEU A 75 -10.28 -1.49 -11.02
N SER A 76 -11.40 -0.93 -10.57
CA SER A 76 -11.59 -0.47 -9.19
C SER A 76 -11.96 -1.59 -8.24
N VAL A 77 -12.86 -2.50 -8.64
CA VAL A 77 -13.34 -3.59 -7.77
C VAL A 77 -12.19 -4.48 -7.26
N PRO A 78 -11.26 -4.97 -8.10
CA PRO A 78 -10.12 -5.76 -7.61
C PRO A 78 -9.24 -5.00 -6.61
N ASN A 79 -9.00 -3.72 -6.84
CA ASN A 79 -8.22 -2.90 -5.91
C ASN A 79 -8.95 -2.72 -4.57
N THR A 80 -10.26 -2.49 -4.60
CA THR A 80 -11.10 -2.34 -3.39
C THR A 80 -11.12 -3.63 -2.59
N VAL A 81 -11.35 -4.77 -3.23
CA VAL A 81 -11.33 -6.10 -2.59
C VAL A 81 -9.98 -6.36 -1.93
N GLN A 82 -8.88 -6.09 -2.64
CA GLN A 82 -7.52 -6.27 -2.10
C GLN A 82 -7.28 -5.36 -0.88
N GLN A 83 -7.69 -4.11 -0.93
CA GLN A 83 -7.51 -3.16 0.18
C GLN A 83 -8.34 -3.57 1.41
N SER A 84 -9.60 -3.96 1.20
CA SER A 84 -10.48 -4.44 2.25
C SER A 84 -9.95 -5.71 2.92
N ALA A 85 -9.46 -6.67 2.14
CA ALA A 85 -8.85 -7.89 2.65
C ALA A 85 -7.57 -7.61 3.45
N GLY A 86 -6.75 -6.64 2.99
CA GLY A 86 -5.56 -6.17 3.73
C GLY A 86 -5.90 -5.55 5.08
N THR A 87 -6.99 -4.79 5.16
CA THR A 87 -7.48 -4.23 6.42
C THR A 87 -8.01 -5.33 7.35
N ALA A 88 -8.80 -6.27 6.81
CA ALA A 88 -9.35 -7.38 7.59
C ALA A 88 -8.25 -8.24 8.23
N ILE A 89 -7.17 -8.56 7.50
CA ILE A 89 -6.05 -9.32 8.08
C ILE A 89 -5.36 -8.56 9.23
N THR A 90 -5.29 -7.24 9.15
CA THR A 90 -4.71 -6.42 10.22
C THR A 90 -5.55 -6.52 11.49
N VAL A 91 -6.88 -6.48 11.38
CA VAL A 91 -7.80 -6.68 12.51
C VAL A 91 -7.62 -8.07 13.13
N VAL A 92 -7.57 -9.13 12.31
CA VAL A 92 -7.35 -10.50 12.79
C VAL A 92 -6.00 -10.63 13.51
N ARG A 93 -4.93 -10.04 12.95
CA ARG A 93 -3.61 -10.03 13.62
C ARG A 93 -3.65 -9.34 14.97
N GLN A 94 -4.34 -8.20 15.08
CA GLN A 94 -4.52 -7.50 16.35
C GLN A 94 -5.33 -8.33 17.35
N SER A 95 -6.37 -9.02 16.91
CA SER A 95 -7.15 -9.93 17.77
C SER A 95 -6.32 -11.09 18.34
N LEU A 96 -5.40 -11.64 17.54
CA LEU A 96 -4.46 -12.67 17.98
C LEU A 96 -3.43 -12.16 19.03
N LEU A 97 -3.23 -10.85 19.12
CA LEU A 97 -2.37 -10.23 20.14
C LEU A 97 -3.09 -10.02 21.49
N GLY A 98 -4.41 -10.06 21.51
CA GLY A 98 -5.20 -9.84 22.73
C GLY A 98 -4.69 -10.61 23.96
N PRO A 99 -4.45 -11.93 23.87
CA PRO A 99 -3.92 -12.72 24.97
C PRO A 99 -2.51 -12.34 25.43
N LEU A 100 -1.74 -11.62 24.61
CA LEU A 100 -0.37 -11.17 24.92
C LEU A 100 -0.33 -9.82 25.64
N GLY A 101 -1.48 -9.18 25.82
CA GLY A 101 -1.62 -7.94 26.56
C GLY A 101 -1.55 -6.66 25.71
N VAL A 102 -1.91 -5.55 26.36
CA VAL A 102 -2.02 -4.23 25.72
C VAL A 102 -0.68 -3.73 25.17
N ALA A 103 0.42 -4.01 25.88
CA ALA A 103 1.76 -3.61 25.46
C ALA A 103 2.18 -4.26 24.13
N ALA A 104 1.79 -5.53 23.90
CA ALA A 104 2.05 -6.24 22.66
C ALA A 104 1.27 -5.62 21.48
N ILE A 105 0.00 -5.25 21.70
CA ILE A 105 -0.84 -4.57 20.70
C ILE A 105 -0.26 -3.18 20.38
N ALA A 106 0.14 -2.42 21.40
CA ALA A 106 0.74 -1.09 21.23
C ALA A 106 2.07 -1.18 20.45
N GLY A 107 2.94 -2.13 20.81
CA GLY A 107 4.20 -2.38 20.12
C GLY A 107 4.00 -2.79 18.65
N PHE A 108 3.08 -3.71 18.38
CA PHE A 108 2.72 -4.12 17.02
C PHE A 108 2.20 -2.94 16.17
N SER A 109 1.28 -2.15 16.74
CA SER A 109 0.67 -1.00 16.06
C SER A 109 1.72 0.08 15.76
N SER A 110 2.61 0.36 16.72
CA SER A 110 3.69 1.34 16.55
C SER A 110 4.71 0.87 15.52
N ALA A 111 5.12 -0.40 15.54
CA ALA A 111 5.99 -0.98 14.54
C ALA A 111 5.36 -0.92 13.13
N GLY A 112 4.05 -1.22 13.02
CA GLY A 112 3.31 -1.11 11.77
C GLY A 112 3.30 0.31 11.21
N LYS A 113 3.09 1.34 12.05
CA LYS A 113 3.14 2.75 11.62
C LYS A 113 4.53 3.15 11.14
N ILE A 114 5.60 2.73 11.84
CA ILE A 114 6.99 2.98 11.43
C ILE A 114 7.27 2.30 10.09
N SER A 115 6.92 1.03 9.94
CA SER A 115 7.07 0.31 8.68
C SER A 115 6.34 1.00 7.53
N GLN A 116 5.12 1.45 7.76
CA GLN A 116 4.33 2.18 6.76
C GLN A 116 5.02 3.47 6.33
N LEU A 117 5.55 4.27 7.27
CA LEU A 117 6.27 5.51 6.96
C LEU A 117 7.54 5.23 6.15
N LEU A 118 8.35 4.26 6.59
CA LEU A 118 9.59 3.89 5.92
C LEU A 118 9.36 3.28 4.53
N LEU A 119 8.23 2.62 4.30
CA LEU A 119 7.90 2.01 3.00
C LEU A 119 7.08 2.93 2.07
N MET A 120 6.66 4.12 2.52
CA MET A 120 5.94 5.09 1.67
C MET A 120 6.65 5.40 0.34
N PRO A 121 7.99 5.64 0.30
CA PRO A 121 8.69 5.86 -0.97
C PRO A 121 8.62 4.66 -1.91
N VAL A 122 8.62 3.43 -1.38
CA VAL A 122 8.45 2.20 -2.16
C VAL A 122 7.07 2.18 -2.82
N PHE A 123 6.01 2.45 -2.05
CA PHE A 123 4.65 2.49 -2.59
C PHE A 123 4.48 3.58 -3.65
N SER A 124 5.06 4.75 -3.43
CA SER A 124 5.05 5.85 -4.41
C SER A 124 5.78 5.48 -5.71
N LEU A 125 6.94 4.82 -5.61
CA LEU A 125 7.69 4.32 -6.76
C LEU A 125 6.86 3.28 -7.53
N MET A 126 6.20 2.34 -6.84
CA MET A 126 5.37 1.31 -7.47
C MET A 126 4.16 1.92 -8.19
N GLN A 127 3.49 2.91 -7.59
CA GLN A 127 2.38 3.61 -8.24
C GLN A 127 2.82 4.38 -9.49
N SER A 128 3.96 5.06 -9.44
CA SER A 128 4.55 5.73 -10.59
C SER A 128 4.91 4.75 -11.70
N LEU A 129 5.45 3.58 -11.32
CA LEU A 129 5.81 2.52 -12.27
C LEU A 129 4.58 1.93 -12.98
N VAL A 130 3.46 1.76 -12.28
CA VAL A 130 2.18 1.30 -12.89
C VAL A 130 1.77 2.25 -14.02
N VAL A 131 1.77 3.55 -13.77
CA VAL A 131 1.42 4.58 -14.77
C VAL A 131 2.43 4.59 -15.91
N PHE A 132 3.73 4.52 -15.61
CA PHE A 132 4.80 4.50 -16.61
C PHE A 132 4.67 3.30 -17.57
N ILE A 133 4.42 2.10 -17.02
CA ILE A 133 4.21 0.90 -17.83
C ILE A 133 2.97 1.05 -18.71
N ALA A 134 1.84 1.49 -18.15
CA ALA A 134 0.59 1.66 -18.89
C ALA A 134 0.74 2.64 -20.06
N GLN A 135 1.38 3.80 -19.82
CA GLN A 135 1.60 4.82 -20.85
C GLN A 135 2.51 4.32 -21.98
N ASN A 136 3.65 3.68 -21.65
CA ASN A 136 4.57 3.20 -22.68
C ASN A 136 3.99 2.04 -23.48
N ARG A 137 3.17 1.19 -22.85
CA ARG A 137 2.44 0.14 -23.57
C ARG A 137 1.38 0.68 -24.52
N ALA A 138 0.66 1.73 -24.13
CA ALA A 138 -0.36 2.34 -24.96
C ALA A 138 0.21 2.92 -26.28
N VAL A 139 1.48 3.32 -26.28
CA VAL A 139 2.19 3.80 -27.49
C VAL A 139 3.14 2.76 -28.11
N GLY A 140 3.06 1.49 -27.71
CA GLY A 140 3.85 0.39 -28.25
C GLY A 140 5.32 0.33 -27.82
N GLN A 141 5.77 1.19 -26.90
CA GLN A 141 7.17 1.25 -26.43
C GLN A 141 7.45 0.21 -25.33
N LEU A 142 7.39 -1.07 -25.66
CA LEU A 142 7.51 -2.17 -24.71
C LEU A 142 8.91 -2.26 -24.07
N ASP A 143 9.97 -2.01 -24.86
CA ASP A 143 11.36 -2.05 -24.37
C ASP A 143 11.62 -0.97 -23.34
N ARG A 144 11.10 0.24 -23.55
CA ARG A 144 11.16 1.34 -22.60
C ARG A 144 10.42 1.02 -21.31
N ALA A 145 9.26 0.35 -21.39
CA ALA A 145 8.53 -0.09 -20.21
C ALA A 145 9.35 -1.11 -19.38
N GLU A 146 10.03 -2.06 -20.03
CA GLU A 146 10.88 -3.05 -19.34
C GLU A 146 12.17 -2.41 -18.77
N GLU A 147 12.74 -1.42 -19.45
CA GLU A 147 13.86 -0.63 -18.92
C GLU A 147 13.47 0.10 -17.64
N GLY A 148 12.31 0.77 -17.63
CA GLY A 148 11.78 1.42 -16.42
C GLY A 148 11.60 0.45 -15.26
N VAL A 149 11.18 -0.79 -15.54
CA VAL A 149 11.09 -1.85 -14.49
C VAL A 149 12.47 -2.23 -13.97
N ARG A 150 13.50 -2.30 -14.82
CA ARG A 150 14.88 -2.60 -14.39
C ARG A 150 15.44 -1.51 -13.48
N GLU A 151 15.26 -0.25 -13.87
CA GLU A 151 15.72 0.89 -13.06
C GLU A 151 14.94 1.00 -11.75
N ALA A 152 13.60 0.86 -11.79
CA ALA A 152 12.79 0.83 -10.58
C ALA A 152 13.23 -0.29 -9.62
N ARG A 153 13.63 -1.47 -10.13
CA ARG A 153 14.15 -2.56 -9.31
C ARG A 153 15.46 -2.18 -8.62
N ARG A 154 16.39 -1.50 -9.31
CA ARG A 154 17.67 -1.06 -8.74
C ARG A 154 17.42 -0.07 -7.60
N ILE A 155 16.63 0.98 -7.85
CA ILE A 155 16.27 1.98 -6.85
C ILE A 155 15.58 1.31 -5.65
N LEU A 156 14.63 0.41 -5.92
CA LEU A 156 13.90 -0.34 -4.91
C LEU A 156 14.83 -1.13 -3.98
N LEU A 157 15.78 -1.88 -4.54
CA LEU A 157 16.69 -2.72 -3.77
C LEU A 157 17.65 -1.87 -2.94
N CYS A 158 18.23 -0.79 -3.51
CA CYS A 158 19.10 0.13 -2.77
C CYS A 158 18.34 0.77 -1.59
N TYR A 159 17.13 1.28 -1.83
CA TYR A 159 16.31 1.88 -0.78
C TYR A 159 15.89 0.84 0.27
N THR A 160 15.51 -0.36 -0.15
CA THR A 160 15.14 -1.44 0.77
C THR A 160 16.31 -1.85 1.67
N ALA A 161 17.54 -1.92 1.12
CA ALA A 161 18.72 -2.20 1.93
C ALA A 161 18.93 -1.12 3.01
N LEU A 162 18.75 0.15 2.67
CA LEU A 162 18.78 1.25 3.64
C LEU A 162 17.73 1.07 4.74
N VAL A 163 16.47 0.78 4.35
CA VAL A 163 15.36 0.58 5.32
C VAL A 163 15.65 -0.61 6.22
N VAL A 164 16.17 -1.72 5.67
CA VAL A 164 16.56 -2.90 6.48
C VAL A 164 17.65 -2.53 7.49
N ALA A 165 18.68 -1.79 7.08
CA ALA A 165 19.74 -1.36 7.99
C ALA A 165 19.17 -0.46 9.11
N VAL A 166 18.32 0.51 8.77
CA VAL A 166 17.68 1.41 9.74
C VAL A 166 16.80 0.64 10.72
N CYS A 167 16.00 -0.32 10.24
CA CYS A 167 15.13 -1.13 11.11
C CYS A 167 15.91 -2.11 11.97
N ALA A 168 16.94 -2.78 11.41
CA ALA A 168 17.73 -3.77 12.14
C ALA A 168 18.54 -3.13 13.27
N LEU A 169 19.15 -1.96 13.03
CA LEU A 169 20.04 -1.29 13.97
C LEU A 169 19.30 -0.29 14.87
N GLY A 170 18.28 0.40 14.33
CA GLY A 170 17.62 1.53 14.98
C GLY A 170 16.23 1.22 15.53
N SER A 171 15.74 -0.03 15.53
CA SER A 171 14.37 -0.37 15.89
C SER A 171 13.91 0.17 17.26
N ARG A 172 14.76 0.08 18.29
CA ARG A 172 14.44 0.62 19.63
C ARG A 172 14.33 2.14 19.63
N LEU A 173 15.24 2.83 18.95
CA LEU A 173 15.24 4.27 18.83
C LEU A 173 13.98 4.75 18.11
N LEU A 174 13.64 4.12 16.99
CA LEU A 174 12.44 4.42 16.21
C LEU A 174 11.17 4.23 17.04
N LEU A 175 11.07 3.13 17.79
CA LEU A 175 9.91 2.88 18.66
C LEU A 175 9.81 3.91 19.78
N GLY A 176 10.94 4.33 20.38
CA GLY A 176 11.01 5.33 21.42
C GLY A 176 10.47 6.71 21.00
N LEU A 177 10.43 7.01 19.69
CA LEU A 177 9.80 8.21 19.16
C LEU A 177 8.26 8.14 19.18
N PHE A 178 7.68 6.93 19.22
CA PHE A 178 6.23 6.70 19.13
C PHE A 178 5.59 6.34 20.48
N THR A 179 6.33 5.75 21.39
CA THR A 179 5.81 5.36 22.72
C THR A 179 6.89 5.45 23.78
N ARG A 180 6.48 5.69 25.03
CA ARG A 180 7.36 5.68 26.22
C ARG A 180 7.26 4.38 27.03
N ASP A 181 6.31 3.52 26.69
CA ASP A 181 6.13 2.22 27.35
C ASP A 181 7.25 1.26 26.90
N GLN A 182 8.09 0.86 27.86
CA GLN A 182 9.25 -0.01 27.64
C GLN A 182 8.88 -1.41 27.14
N GLU A 183 7.75 -1.95 27.60
CA GLU A 183 7.27 -3.25 27.09
C GLU A 183 6.78 -3.14 25.65
N ALA A 184 6.03 -2.10 25.31
CA ALA A 184 5.61 -1.83 23.95
C ALA A 184 6.81 -1.61 23.02
N ILE A 185 7.85 -0.88 23.48
CA ILE A 185 9.10 -0.70 22.73
C ILE A 185 9.77 -2.07 22.49
N ARG A 186 9.83 -2.95 23.49
CA ARG A 186 10.44 -4.27 23.38
C ARG A 186 9.72 -5.13 22.34
N TYR A 187 8.39 -5.23 22.38
CA TYR A 187 7.60 -5.98 21.40
C TYR A 187 7.72 -5.39 19.99
N GLY A 188 7.56 -4.08 19.86
CA GLY A 188 7.64 -3.41 18.57
C GLY A 188 9.03 -3.48 17.93
N ALA A 189 10.11 -3.29 18.73
CA ALA A 189 11.48 -3.39 18.25
C ALA A 189 11.84 -4.82 17.82
N LEU A 190 11.37 -5.83 18.57
CA LEU A 190 11.53 -7.23 18.18
C LEU A 190 10.85 -7.52 16.83
N LEU A 191 9.62 -7.05 16.64
CA LEU A 191 8.89 -7.21 15.39
C LEU A 191 9.63 -6.51 14.24
N LEU A 192 9.91 -5.22 14.39
CA LEU A 192 10.50 -4.39 13.35
C LEU A 192 11.88 -4.91 12.91
N SER A 193 12.75 -5.27 13.87
CA SER A 193 14.11 -5.77 13.59
C SER A 193 14.11 -7.17 12.95
N ARG A 194 13.07 -7.96 13.16
CA ARG A 194 12.94 -9.28 12.54
C ARG A 194 12.20 -9.18 11.19
N GLU A 195 11.05 -8.53 11.16
CA GLU A 195 10.24 -8.45 9.94
C GLU A 195 10.97 -7.74 8.79
N CYS A 196 11.86 -6.78 9.06
CA CYS A 196 12.59 -6.03 8.03
C CYS A 196 13.39 -6.93 7.07
N TRP A 197 13.86 -8.08 7.50
CA TRP A 197 14.56 -9.04 6.65
C TRP A 197 13.67 -9.65 5.54
N SER A 198 12.36 -9.59 5.69
CA SER A 198 11.41 -10.00 4.63
C SER A 198 11.17 -8.91 3.57
N TYR A 199 11.53 -7.65 3.85
CA TYR A 199 11.23 -6.51 2.97
C TYR A 199 11.82 -6.64 1.56
N PRO A 200 13.04 -7.17 1.33
CA PRO A 200 13.55 -7.36 -0.02
C PRO A 200 12.64 -8.25 -0.87
N LEU A 201 12.15 -9.36 -0.32
CA LEU A 201 11.24 -10.29 -1.01
C LEU A 201 9.86 -9.66 -1.21
N THR A 202 9.33 -9.01 -0.18
CA THR A 202 8.02 -8.33 -0.21
C THR A 202 8.03 -7.17 -1.22
N ASN A 203 9.08 -6.37 -1.26
CA ASN A 203 9.19 -5.25 -2.18
C ASN A 203 9.40 -5.71 -3.64
N LEU A 204 10.17 -6.79 -3.88
CA LEU A 204 10.26 -7.41 -5.20
C LEU A 204 8.90 -7.96 -5.67
N ARG A 205 8.08 -8.50 -4.75
CA ARG A 205 6.71 -8.89 -5.05
C ARG A 205 5.86 -7.68 -5.46
N HIS A 206 5.94 -6.57 -4.74
CA HIS A 206 5.24 -5.33 -5.12
C HIS A 206 5.66 -4.83 -6.51
N LEU A 207 6.93 -5.02 -6.90
CA LEU A 207 7.40 -4.73 -8.26
C LEU A 207 6.68 -5.61 -9.31
N GLN A 208 6.51 -6.91 -9.05
CA GLN A 208 5.77 -7.80 -9.96
C GLN A 208 4.28 -7.42 -10.03
N GLU A 209 3.69 -7.06 -8.90
CA GLU A 209 2.31 -6.57 -8.85
C GLU A 209 2.13 -5.26 -9.63
N ALA A 210 3.09 -4.33 -9.53
CA ALA A 210 3.08 -3.10 -10.34
C ALA A 210 3.14 -3.41 -11.84
N ARG A 211 3.92 -4.44 -12.24
CA ARG A 211 3.94 -4.92 -13.64
C ARG A 211 2.59 -5.48 -14.08
N LEU A 212 1.94 -6.30 -13.25
CA LEU A 212 0.61 -6.84 -13.55
C LEU A 212 -0.43 -5.74 -13.71
N ARG A 213 -0.45 -4.77 -12.79
CA ARG A 213 -1.36 -3.62 -12.82
C ARG A 213 -1.09 -2.71 -14.03
N GLY A 214 0.17 -2.39 -14.32
CA GLY A 214 0.55 -1.58 -15.48
C GLY A 214 0.24 -2.26 -16.82
N ARG A 215 0.12 -3.59 -16.82
CA ARG A 215 -0.33 -4.39 -17.97
C ARG A 215 -1.84 -4.62 -18.00
N GLN A 216 -2.59 -4.01 -17.08
CA GLN A 216 -4.04 -4.18 -16.89
C GLN A 216 -4.48 -5.63 -16.61
N GLN A 217 -3.58 -6.47 -16.07
CA GLN A 217 -3.85 -7.87 -15.72
C GLN A 217 -4.42 -7.97 -14.30
N MET A 218 -5.56 -7.31 -14.05
CA MET A 218 -6.14 -7.13 -12.72
C MET A 218 -6.57 -8.46 -12.06
N GLY A 219 -7.06 -9.42 -12.83
CA GLY A 219 -7.41 -10.75 -12.31
C GLY A 219 -6.20 -11.47 -11.70
N ARG A 220 -5.05 -11.46 -12.39
CA ARG A 220 -3.81 -12.08 -11.89
C ARG A 220 -3.24 -11.35 -10.69
N PHE A 221 -3.31 -10.01 -10.69
CA PHE A 221 -2.95 -9.21 -9.54
C PHE A 221 -3.79 -9.57 -8.32
N LEU A 222 -5.12 -9.65 -8.47
CA LEU A 222 -6.03 -10.02 -7.39
C LEU A 222 -5.75 -11.44 -6.87
N THR A 223 -5.60 -12.42 -7.77
CA THR A 223 -5.26 -13.80 -7.40
C THR A 223 -3.98 -13.87 -6.59
N SER A 224 -2.90 -13.20 -7.05
CA SER A 224 -1.62 -13.15 -6.32
C SER A 224 -1.77 -12.60 -4.91
N ASN A 225 -2.52 -11.50 -4.76
CA ASN A 225 -2.74 -10.86 -3.47
C ASN A 225 -3.63 -11.70 -2.53
N MET A 226 -4.74 -12.24 -3.03
CA MET A 226 -5.66 -13.05 -2.22
C MET A 226 -4.97 -14.32 -1.71
N MET A 227 -4.18 -15.00 -2.55
CA MET A 227 -3.41 -16.17 -2.11
C MET A 227 -2.37 -15.80 -1.05
N LEU A 228 -1.66 -14.68 -1.20
CA LEU A 228 -0.72 -14.21 -0.18
C LEU A 228 -1.43 -13.90 1.15
N ILE A 229 -2.55 -13.18 1.09
CA ILE A 229 -3.35 -12.85 2.27
C ILE A 229 -3.81 -14.14 2.97
N ALA A 230 -4.34 -15.10 2.21
CA ALA A 230 -4.77 -16.40 2.74
C ALA A 230 -3.61 -17.17 3.39
N MET A 231 -2.45 -17.23 2.74
CA MET A 231 -1.25 -17.88 3.27
C MET A 231 -0.73 -17.19 4.53
N SER A 232 -0.67 -15.87 4.53
CA SER A 232 -0.23 -15.09 5.69
C SER A 232 -1.21 -15.22 6.87
N MET A 233 -2.52 -15.26 6.56
CA MET A 233 -3.57 -15.51 7.56
C MET A 233 -3.43 -16.92 8.16
N ALA A 234 -3.32 -17.94 7.32
CA ALA A 234 -3.11 -19.31 7.77
C ALA A 234 -1.84 -19.43 8.63
N GLY A 235 -0.74 -18.82 8.19
CA GLY A 235 0.50 -18.76 8.97
C GLY A 235 0.30 -18.11 10.34
N CYS A 236 -0.38 -16.97 10.43
CA CYS A 236 -0.67 -16.34 11.72
C CYS A 236 -1.56 -17.21 12.62
N LEU A 237 -2.64 -17.79 12.09
CA LEU A 237 -3.57 -18.64 12.85
C LEU A 237 -2.92 -19.92 13.36
N LEU A 238 -1.94 -20.47 12.63
CA LEU A 238 -1.25 -21.71 13.03
C LEU A 238 -0.06 -21.46 13.95
N LEU A 239 0.71 -20.39 13.71
CA LEU A 239 1.97 -20.16 14.41
C LEU A 239 1.82 -19.29 15.65
N VAL A 240 0.92 -18.30 15.64
CA VAL A 240 0.78 -17.39 16.79
C VAL A 240 0.27 -18.11 18.04
N PRO A 241 -0.74 -19.02 18.00
CA PRO A 241 -1.16 -19.77 19.19
C PRO A 241 -0.07 -20.69 19.75
N ARG A 242 0.86 -21.17 18.91
CA ARG A 242 1.94 -22.10 19.32
C ARG A 242 3.21 -21.39 19.77
N MET A 243 3.55 -20.28 19.14
CA MET A 243 4.84 -19.59 19.34
C MET A 243 4.66 -18.23 20.04
N GLY A 244 3.44 -17.77 20.26
CA GLY A 244 3.16 -16.42 20.77
C GLY A 244 3.57 -15.33 19.76
N PHE A 245 4.11 -14.23 20.27
CA PHE A 245 4.51 -13.07 19.46
C PHE A 245 5.48 -13.41 18.29
N PRO A 246 6.48 -14.30 18.43
CA PRO A 246 7.32 -14.77 17.33
C PRO A 246 6.57 -15.32 16.12
N GLY A 247 5.39 -15.90 16.32
CA GLY A 247 4.56 -16.46 15.24
C GLY A 247 4.24 -15.44 14.13
N PHE A 248 4.19 -14.12 14.43
CA PHE A 248 3.89 -13.09 13.44
C PHE A 248 5.00 -12.95 12.40
N TYR A 249 6.26 -12.81 12.80
CA TYR A 249 7.35 -12.65 11.82
C TYR A 249 7.65 -13.97 11.10
N TRP A 250 7.49 -15.11 11.75
CA TRP A 250 7.60 -16.40 11.07
C TRP A 250 6.52 -16.60 10.00
N ALA A 251 5.28 -16.19 10.26
CA ALA A 251 4.21 -16.23 9.25
C ALA A 251 4.58 -15.39 8.01
N VAL A 252 5.20 -14.20 8.21
CA VAL A 252 5.68 -13.36 7.10
C VAL A 252 6.85 -14.02 6.38
N TYR A 253 7.82 -14.59 7.09
CA TYR A 253 8.97 -15.27 6.47
C TYR A 253 8.56 -16.46 5.59
N LEU A 254 7.54 -17.20 5.98
CA LEU A 254 7.03 -18.31 5.18
C LEU A 254 6.22 -17.81 3.97
N SER A 255 5.42 -16.78 4.13
CA SER A 255 4.55 -16.26 3.07
C SER A 255 5.28 -15.40 2.04
N ALA A 256 6.34 -14.67 2.41
CA ALA A 256 7.03 -13.73 1.52
C ALA A 256 7.68 -14.42 0.29
N PRO A 257 8.49 -15.49 0.43
CA PRO A 257 9.10 -16.16 -0.72
C PRO A 257 8.06 -16.83 -1.63
N LEU A 258 7.03 -17.44 -1.03
CA LEU A 258 5.93 -18.06 -1.79
C LEU A 258 5.12 -17.03 -2.55
N GLY A 259 4.83 -15.88 -1.92
CA GLY A 259 4.16 -14.76 -2.58
C GLY A 259 4.97 -14.18 -3.74
N LEU A 260 6.30 -14.05 -3.58
CA LEU A 260 7.17 -13.59 -4.66
C LEU A 260 7.22 -14.61 -5.82
N ALA A 261 7.35 -15.90 -5.52
CA ALA A 261 7.35 -16.95 -6.53
C ALA A 261 6.04 -16.93 -7.33
N LEU A 262 4.89 -16.90 -6.64
CA LEU A 262 3.58 -16.84 -7.26
C LEU A 262 3.40 -15.61 -8.16
N SER A 263 3.72 -14.42 -7.65
CA SER A 263 3.59 -13.18 -8.42
C SER A 263 4.52 -13.17 -9.65
N THR A 264 5.70 -13.78 -9.53
CA THR A 264 6.67 -13.90 -10.63
C THR A 264 6.18 -14.87 -11.70
N ILE A 265 5.62 -16.01 -11.31
CA ILE A 265 5.03 -16.98 -12.23
C ILE A 265 3.87 -16.33 -12.99
N LEU A 266 2.95 -15.69 -12.28
CA LEU A 266 1.81 -15.01 -12.89
C LEU A 266 2.22 -13.86 -13.83
N ALA A 267 3.32 -13.16 -13.51
CA ALA A 267 3.85 -12.10 -14.36
C ALA A 267 4.58 -12.61 -15.62
N ARG A 268 5.14 -13.83 -15.59
CA ARG A 268 5.87 -14.45 -16.72
C ARG A 268 4.96 -15.18 -17.69
N TRP A 269 3.87 -15.78 -17.24
CA TRP A 269 2.99 -16.67 -18.04
C TRP A 269 2.48 -16.03 -19.34
N ASN A 270 2.44 -14.73 -19.48
CA ASN A 270 1.97 -14.05 -20.70
C ASN A 270 3.06 -13.76 -21.74
N ARG A 271 4.34 -14.05 -21.48
CA ARG A 271 5.38 -13.95 -22.53
C ARG A 271 5.23 -15.04 -23.58
N GLN A 272 4.65 -16.19 -23.22
CA GLN A 272 4.53 -17.34 -24.12
C GLN A 272 3.27 -17.29 -25.01
N SER A 273 2.18 -16.66 -24.55
CA SER A 273 0.94 -16.58 -25.33
C SER A 273 0.91 -15.47 -26.39
N SER A 274 1.81 -14.50 -26.34
CA SER A 274 1.92 -13.46 -27.39
C SER A 274 2.78 -13.90 -28.60
N HIS A 275 3.55 -14.98 -28.48
CA HIS A 275 4.34 -15.55 -29.60
C HIS A 275 3.61 -16.67 -30.36
N SER A 276 2.41 -17.08 -29.95
CA SER A 276 1.63 -18.12 -30.62
C SER A 276 0.55 -17.60 -31.56
N PHE A 277 0.47 -16.28 -31.76
CA PHE A 277 -0.49 -15.61 -32.64
C PHE A 277 0.21 -14.62 -33.62
N SER A 278 1.48 -14.85 -33.94
CA SER A 278 2.15 -14.19 -35.06
C SER A 278 2.44 -15.17 -36.19
#